data_a0141326286ccb7956b89e780f041402
#
_entry.id   a0141326286ccb7956b89e780f041402
#
_cell.length_a   1.000
_cell.length_b   1.000
_cell.length_c   1.000
_cell.angle_alpha   90.00
_cell.angle_beta   90.00
_cell.angle_gamma   90.00
#
_symmetry.space_group_name_H-M   'P 1'
#
loop_
_entity.id
_entity.type
_entity.pdbx_description
1 polymer ?
#
loop_
_entity_poly.entity_id
_entity_poly.type
_entity_poly.pdbx_seq_one_letter_code
_entity_poly.pdbx_strand_id
1 'polypeptide(L)'
;MKWIGRIAGGLALLYVLLCAVLYAYQETLIFRPRQLAPDYAFERGEEFFVRAADGVRLNVVAFRKPEARGAILFLHGNRGSNRRSLYQTEGLSDADYDLYLFDYRGYGKSEGKIVSEDQLYADAQVMYDTLRRHFPEENIVVAGYSLGTGMASYLAAENRPRHCVLAAPYASITAMKNLWLWMVPDFILKYPLNTVDNVARATCPVTVLHGQGDDFIPFGMAEEIKAVAPDRVELIPLPGVGHRGAILDPAFVRTVLRVIK
;
A
#
# COMPACT_ATOMS: atom_id res chain seq x y z
N MET A 1 -48.13 9.62 17.92
CA MET A 1 -46.98 8.88 18.53
C MET A 1 -46.65 7.54 17.84
N LYS A 2 -47.62 6.62 17.60
CA LYS A 2 -47.36 5.31 16.95
C LYS A 2 -46.77 5.40 15.53
N TRP A 3 -47.10 6.44 14.77
CA TRP A 3 -46.58 6.65 13.41
C TRP A 3 -45.11 7.09 13.39
N ILE A 4 -44.72 7.99 14.32
CA ILE A 4 -43.34 8.44 14.48
C ILE A 4 -42.45 7.25 14.83
N GLY A 5 -42.90 6.36 15.73
CA GLY A 5 -42.15 5.14 16.08
C GLY A 5 -41.97 4.19 14.90
N ARG A 6 -42.94 4.07 13.99
CA ARG A 6 -42.84 3.25 12.77
C ARG A 6 -41.81 3.82 11.79
N ILE A 7 -41.82 5.15 11.59
CA ILE A 7 -40.81 5.81 10.75
C ILE A 7 -39.41 5.65 11.33
N ALA A 8 -39.23 5.92 12.61
CA ALA A 8 -37.93 5.76 13.27
C ALA A 8 -37.41 4.31 13.18
N GLY A 9 -38.29 3.32 13.37
CA GLY A 9 -37.97 1.92 13.19
C GLY A 9 -37.55 1.57 11.75
N GLY A 10 -38.25 2.13 10.75
CA GLY A 10 -37.92 1.96 9.35
C GLY A 10 -36.55 2.57 8.99
N LEU A 11 -36.25 3.77 9.50
CA LEU A 11 -34.95 4.42 9.29
C LEU A 11 -33.79 3.64 9.96
N ALA A 12 -34.02 3.16 11.18
CA ALA A 12 -33.04 2.33 11.87
C ALA A 12 -32.75 1.01 11.11
N LEU A 13 -33.79 0.35 10.60
CA LEU A 13 -33.62 -0.86 9.79
C LEU A 13 -32.83 -0.56 8.49
N LEU A 14 -33.16 0.53 7.80
CA LEU A 14 -32.44 0.94 6.60
C LEU A 14 -30.96 1.22 6.89
N TYR A 15 -30.65 1.88 7.99
CA TYR A 15 -29.28 2.13 8.42
C TYR A 15 -28.51 0.84 8.73
N VAL A 16 -29.11 -0.11 9.43
CA VAL A 16 -28.51 -1.43 9.69
C VAL A 16 -28.26 -2.19 8.40
N LEU A 17 -29.20 -2.15 7.46
CA LEU A 17 -29.03 -2.77 6.14
C LEU A 17 -27.87 -2.10 5.35
N LEU A 18 -27.78 -0.77 5.38
CA LEU A 18 -26.65 -0.07 4.78
C LEU A 18 -25.32 -0.53 5.37
N CYS A 19 -25.21 -0.57 6.70
CA CYS A 19 -23.99 -1.07 7.37
C CYS A 19 -23.66 -2.53 6.99
N ALA A 20 -24.68 -3.41 6.91
CA ALA A 20 -24.50 -4.79 6.50
C ALA A 20 -24.00 -4.92 5.04
N VAL A 21 -24.55 -4.12 4.13
CA VAL A 21 -24.11 -4.06 2.72
C VAL A 21 -22.66 -3.56 2.65
N LEU A 22 -22.32 -2.48 3.35
CA LEU A 22 -20.95 -1.96 3.37
C LEU A 22 -19.98 -3.00 3.95
N TYR A 23 -20.36 -3.70 5.02
CA TYR A 23 -19.56 -4.79 5.59
C TYR A 23 -19.33 -5.93 4.59
N ALA A 24 -20.37 -6.33 3.85
CA ALA A 24 -20.30 -7.44 2.89
C ALA A 24 -19.51 -7.10 1.62
N TYR A 25 -19.50 -5.84 1.21
CA TYR A 25 -18.91 -5.42 -0.07
C TYR A 25 -17.66 -4.56 0.06
N GLN A 26 -17.10 -4.37 1.27
CA GLN A 26 -15.97 -3.47 1.47
C GLN A 26 -14.71 -3.89 0.69
N GLU A 27 -14.48 -5.19 0.49
CA GLU A 27 -13.37 -5.67 -0.34
C GLU A 27 -13.45 -5.11 -1.76
N THR A 28 -14.64 -5.07 -2.36
CA THR A 28 -14.86 -4.52 -3.70
C THR A 28 -14.68 -3.00 -3.74
N LEU A 29 -14.97 -2.32 -2.63
CA LEU A 29 -14.83 -0.87 -2.52
C LEU A 29 -13.37 -0.45 -2.33
N ILE A 30 -12.64 -1.16 -1.45
CA ILE A 30 -11.25 -0.87 -1.09
C ILE A 30 -10.28 -1.42 -2.14
N PHE A 31 -10.46 -2.69 -2.53
CA PHE A 31 -9.58 -3.39 -3.45
C PHE A 31 -10.24 -3.47 -4.84
N ARG A 32 -9.50 -3.07 -5.85
CA ARG A 32 -9.95 -3.10 -7.25
C ARG A 32 -8.95 -3.85 -8.10
N PRO A 33 -8.80 -5.16 -7.87
CA PRO A 33 -7.78 -5.96 -8.54
C PRO A 33 -7.99 -5.95 -10.05
N ARG A 34 -6.88 -5.79 -10.79
CA ARG A 34 -6.82 -6.01 -12.21
C ARG A 34 -6.03 -7.28 -12.45
N GLN A 35 -6.74 -8.35 -12.76
CA GLN A 35 -6.14 -9.62 -13.13
C GLN A 35 -5.50 -9.51 -14.52
N LEU A 36 -4.41 -10.23 -14.70
CA LEU A 36 -3.76 -10.46 -15.99
C LEU A 36 -4.06 -11.89 -16.44
N ALA A 37 -4.08 -12.11 -17.75
CA ALA A 37 -4.23 -13.44 -18.29
C ALA A 37 -3.06 -14.34 -17.82
N PRO A 38 -3.26 -15.63 -17.56
CA PRO A 38 -2.20 -16.52 -17.10
C PRO A 38 -0.98 -16.59 -18.03
N ASP A 39 -1.21 -16.43 -19.34
CA ASP A 39 -0.22 -16.42 -20.40
C ASP A 39 0.38 -15.02 -20.67
N TYR A 40 -0.04 -13.99 -19.90
CA TYR A 40 0.55 -12.66 -20.02
C TYR A 40 2.06 -12.72 -19.75
N ALA A 41 2.87 -12.31 -20.70
CA ALA A 41 4.32 -12.21 -20.56
C ALA A 41 4.71 -10.76 -20.25
N PHE A 42 5.52 -10.57 -19.21
CA PHE A 42 6.12 -9.27 -18.92
C PHE A 42 7.24 -8.99 -19.91
N GLU A 43 7.24 -7.79 -20.49
CA GLU A 43 8.25 -7.38 -21.48
C GLU A 43 9.65 -7.27 -20.87
N ARG A 44 9.74 -7.01 -19.57
CA ARG A 44 11.00 -6.82 -18.81
C ARG A 44 10.87 -7.41 -17.42
N GLY A 45 12.02 -7.79 -16.85
CA GLY A 45 12.10 -8.38 -15.52
C GLY A 45 11.92 -9.90 -15.54
N GLU A 46 12.35 -10.53 -14.48
CA GLU A 46 12.20 -11.97 -14.24
C GLU A 46 10.93 -12.22 -13.44
N GLU A 47 10.00 -12.99 -13.99
CA GLU A 47 8.77 -13.37 -13.30
C GLU A 47 8.99 -14.63 -12.46
N PHE A 48 8.53 -14.59 -11.20
CA PHE A 48 8.47 -15.77 -10.34
C PHE A 48 7.29 -15.65 -9.34
N PHE A 49 7.09 -16.71 -8.55
CA PHE A 49 6.03 -16.74 -7.55
C PHE A 49 6.59 -17.06 -6.16
N VAL A 50 6.18 -16.30 -5.16
CA VAL A 50 6.35 -16.66 -3.76
C VAL A 50 5.08 -17.35 -3.25
N ARG A 51 5.23 -18.26 -2.28
CA ARG A 51 4.08 -18.95 -1.68
C ARG A 51 3.75 -18.33 -0.34
N ALA A 52 2.50 -17.91 -0.19
CA ALA A 52 1.93 -17.54 1.09
C ALA A 52 1.83 -18.76 2.02
N ALA A 53 1.60 -18.55 3.31
CA ALA A 53 1.52 -19.62 4.31
C ALA A 53 0.41 -20.66 4.02
N ASP A 54 -0.66 -20.24 3.35
CA ASP A 54 -1.77 -21.11 2.90
C ASP A 54 -1.56 -21.74 1.51
N GLY A 55 -0.34 -21.59 0.94
CA GLY A 55 0.05 -22.18 -0.33
C GLY A 55 -0.31 -21.36 -1.58
N VAL A 56 -1.06 -20.27 -1.44
CA VAL A 56 -1.42 -19.38 -2.55
C VAL A 56 -0.16 -18.79 -3.19
N ARG A 57 -0.10 -18.78 -4.52
CA ARG A 57 1.03 -18.25 -5.29
C ARG A 57 0.83 -16.76 -5.55
N LEU A 58 1.82 -15.97 -5.14
CA LEU A 58 1.85 -14.52 -5.26
C LEU A 58 2.88 -14.13 -6.31
N ASN A 59 2.47 -13.38 -7.31
CA ASN A 59 3.29 -13.00 -8.46
C ASN A 59 4.28 -11.91 -8.12
N VAL A 60 5.51 -12.08 -8.54
CA VAL A 60 6.60 -11.12 -8.40
C VAL A 60 7.28 -10.92 -9.74
N VAL A 61 7.62 -9.68 -10.06
CA VAL A 61 8.51 -9.34 -11.18
C VAL A 61 9.75 -8.67 -10.61
N ALA A 62 10.92 -9.22 -10.89
CA ALA A 62 12.20 -8.75 -10.37
C ALA A 62 13.13 -8.25 -11.46
N PHE A 63 13.87 -7.19 -11.15
CA PHE A 63 15.02 -6.71 -11.89
C PHE A 63 16.25 -6.97 -11.05
N ARG A 64 16.90 -8.10 -11.32
CA ARG A 64 18.09 -8.52 -10.56
C ARG A 64 19.37 -7.99 -11.18
N LYS A 65 20.34 -7.67 -10.34
CA LYS A 65 21.67 -7.23 -10.72
C LYS A 65 22.71 -8.27 -10.32
N PRO A 66 23.78 -8.46 -11.09
CA PRO A 66 24.84 -9.42 -10.74
C PRO A 66 25.47 -9.16 -9.36
N GLU A 67 25.58 -7.89 -8.97
CA GLU A 67 26.19 -7.44 -7.72
C GLU A 67 25.29 -6.43 -7.00
N ALA A 68 24.01 -6.79 -6.80
CA ALA A 68 23.08 -5.94 -6.11
C ALA A 68 23.54 -5.65 -4.66
N ARG A 69 23.59 -4.37 -4.29
CA ARG A 69 23.93 -3.93 -2.93
C ARG A 69 22.79 -4.12 -1.93
N GLY A 70 21.57 -4.31 -2.43
CA GLY A 70 20.35 -4.44 -1.64
C GLY A 70 19.12 -4.65 -2.51
N ALA A 71 17.95 -4.48 -1.93
CA ALA A 71 16.67 -4.68 -2.60
C ALA A 71 15.70 -3.51 -2.36
N ILE A 72 14.92 -3.18 -3.39
CA ILE A 72 13.76 -2.30 -3.31
C ILE A 72 12.52 -3.15 -3.48
N LEU A 73 11.65 -3.19 -2.48
CA LEU A 73 10.33 -3.80 -2.56
C LEU A 73 9.29 -2.74 -2.85
N PHE A 74 8.65 -2.81 -4.01
CA PHE A 74 7.59 -1.88 -4.40
C PHE A 74 6.20 -2.50 -4.23
N LEU A 75 5.33 -1.79 -3.52
CA LEU A 75 3.96 -2.14 -3.17
C LEU A 75 3.01 -1.15 -3.84
N HIS A 76 2.25 -1.64 -4.83
CA HIS A 76 1.44 -0.80 -5.72
C HIS A 76 0.11 -0.33 -5.12
N GLY A 77 -0.55 0.62 -5.78
CA GLY A 77 -1.87 1.13 -5.41
C GLY A 77 -3.04 0.20 -5.78
N ASN A 78 -4.25 0.54 -5.32
CA ASN A 78 -5.44 -0.32 -5.37
C ASN A 78 -5.95 -0.73 -6.77
N ARG A 79 -5.57 -0.05 -7.83
CA ARG A 79 -5.91 -0.38 -9.23
C ARG A 79 -4.69 -0.85 -10.01
N GLY A 80 -3.68 -1.34 -9.30
CA GLY A 80 -2.42 -1.77 -9.86
C GLY A 80 -2.39 -3.22 -10.32
N SER A 81 -1.24 -3.56 -10.84
CA SER A 81 -0.66 -4.87 -10.99
C SER A 81 0.81 -4.64 -11.37
N ASN A 82 1.64 -5.68 -11.35
CA ASN A 82 3.03 -5.57 -11.76
C ASN A 82 3.20 -4.96 -13.16
N ARG A 83 2.24 -5.16 -14.07
CA ARG A 83 2.21 -4.46 -15.36
C ARG A 83 2.25 -2.94 -15.22
N ARG A 84 1.51 -2.37 -14.26
CA ARG A 84 1.51 -0.92 -14.03
C ARG A 84 2.71 -0.47 -13.22
N SER A 85 3.14 -1.31 -12.29
CA SER A 85 4.32 -1.06 -11.46
C SER A 85 5.58 -0.90 -12.31
N LEU A 86 5.74 -1.68 -13.38
CA LEU A 86 6.82 -1.54 -14.36
C LEU A 86 6.98 -0.11 -14.87
N TYR A 87 5.87 0.53 -15.24
CA TYR A 87 5.88 1.92 -15.70
C TYR A 87 6.16 2.91 -14.56
N GLN A 88 5.59 2.68 -13.38
CA GLN A 88 5.72 3.58 -12.23
C GLN A 88 7.13 3.58 -11.61
N THR A 89 7.88 2.50 -11.81
CA THR A 89 9.21 2.30 -11.22
C THR A 89 10.33 2.24 -12.26
N GLU A 90 10.06 2.63 -13.50
CA GLU A 90 11.02 2.51 -14.62
C GLU A 90 12.38 3.13 -14.29
N GLY A 91 12.41 4.31 -13.67
CA GLY A 91 13.65 4.98 -13.27
C GLY A 91 14.43 4.31 -12.13
N LEU A 92 13.90 3.24 -11.50
CA LEU A 92 14.57 2.47 -10.45
C LEU A 92 15.25 1.21 -10.99
N SER A 93 14.91 0.77 -12.20
CA SER A 93 15.44 -0.47 -12.76
C SER A 93 16.94 -0.43 -13.03
N ASP A 94 17.55 0.75 -13.08
CA ASP A 94 18.99 0.93 -13.34
C ASP A 94 19.83 1.16 -12.06
N ALA A 95 19.19 1.14 -10.89
CA ALA A 95 19.87 1.27 -9.60
C ALA A 95 20.80 0.07 -9.31
N ASP A 96 21.76 0.24 -8.40
CA ASP A 96 22.64 -0.83 -7.87
C ASP A 96 21.90 -1.78 -6.91
N TYR A 97 20.58 -1.72 -6.89
CA TYR A 97 19.69 -2.50 -6.06
C TYR A 97 18.79 -3.36 -6.95
N ASP A 98 18.48 -4.55 -6.49
CA ASP A 98 17.40 -5.34 -7.09
C ASP A 98 16.06 -4.64 -6.87
N LEU A 99 15.23 -4.61 -7.89
CA LEU A 99 13.86 -4.08 -7.78
C LEU A 99 12.86 -5.24 -7.84
N TYR A 100 11.98 -5.32 -6.85
CA TYR A 100 10.93 -6.34 -6.75
C TYR A 100 9.56 -5.68 -6.77
N LEU A 101 8.74 -6.04 -7.76
CA LEU A 101 7.36 -5.62 -7.91
C LEU A 101 6.47 -6.78 -7.46
N PHE A 102 5.57 -6.50 -6.52
CA PHE A 102 4.79 -7.53 -5.84
C PHE A 102 3.28 -7.32 -6.05
N ASP A 103 2.60 -8.32 -6.62
CA ASP A 103 1.15 -8.35 -6.77
C ASP A 103 0.48 -9.01 -5.58
N TYR A 104 -0.44 -8.31 -4.92
CA TYR A 104 -1.27 -8.87 -3.84
C TYR A 104 -2.20 -9.96 -4.36
N ARG A 105 -2.79 -10.75 -3.46
CA ARG A 105 -3.81 -11.74 -3.80
C ARG A 105 -4.89 -11.19 -4.71
N GLY A 106 -5.19 -11.92 -5.79
CA GLY A 106 -6.18 -11.54 -6.79
C GLY A 106 -5.77 -10.42 -7.74
N TYR A 107 -4.59 -9.79 -7.53
CA TYR A 107 -4.03 -8.81 -8.45
C TYR A 107 -3.08 -9.47 -9.46
N GLY A 108 -3.01 -8.91 -10.66
CA GLY A 108 -2.10 -9.37 -11.71
C GLY A 108 -2.27 -10.86 -11.98
N LYS A 109 -1.20 -11.62 -11.77
CA LYS A 109 -1.19 -13.08 -11.88
C LYS A 109 -1.16 -13.79 -10.52
N SER A 110 -1.30 -13.06 -9.41
CA SER A 110 -1.43 -13.64 -8.07
C SER A 110 -2.76 -14.35 -7.92
N GLU A 111 -2.71 -15.52 -7.29
CA GLU A 111 -3.88 -16.33 -6.97
C GLU A 111 -4.64 -15.82 -5.75
N GLY A 112 -5.76 -16.45 -5.45
CA GLY A 112 -6.53 -16.22 -4.22
C GLY A 112 -7.35 -14.93 -4.21
N LYS A 113 -7.79 -14.55 -3.00
CA LYS A 113 -8.56 -13.33 -2.72
C LYS A 113 -8.15 -12.76 -1.38
N ILE A 114 -8.20 -11.44 -1.23
CA ILE A 114 -8.01 -10.76 0.06
C ILE A 114 -9.27 -10.98 0.89
N VAL A 115 -9.12 -11.50 2.11
CA VAL A 115 -10.24 -11.80 3.03
C VAL A 115 -10.05 -11.17 4.42
N SER A 116 -8.84 -10.73 4.76
CA SER A 116 -8.55 -10.00 6.00
C SER A 116 -7.31 -9.11 5.84
N GLU A 117 -7.19 -8.12 6.74
CA GLU A 117 -6.00 -7.28 6.84
C GLU A 117 -4.75 -8.11 7.21
N ASP A 118 -4.89 -8.99 8.21
CA ASP A 118 -3.79 -9.86 8.67
C ASP A 118 -3.24 -10.71 7.53
N GLN A 119 -4.12 -11.24 6.66
CA GLN A 119 -3.71 -12.00 5.48
C GLN A 119 -2.89 -11.14 4.51
N LEU A 120 -3.35 -9.91 4.27
CA LEU A 120 -2.66 -8.97 3.37
C LEU A 120 -1.27 -8.59 3.91
N TYR A 121 -1.18 -8.37 5.22
CA TYR A 121 0.08 -8.10 5.91
C TYR A 121 1.01 -9.32 5.91
N ALA A 122 0.46 -10.52 6.17
CA ALA A 122 1.24 -11.76 6.13
C ALA A 122 1.82 -12.03 4.74
N ASP A 123 1.08 -11.75 3.67
CA ASP A 123 1.57 -11.88 2.29
C ASP A 123 2.72 -10.91 1.99
N ALA A 124 2.59 -9.66 2.43
CA ALA A 124 3.66 -8.67 2.30
C ALA A 124 4.91 -9.10 3.09
N GLN A 125 4.72 -9.67 4.31
CA GLN A 125 5.80 -10.18 5.13
C GLN A 125 6.51 -11.37 4.48
N VAL A 126 5.79 -12.30 3.87
CA VAL A 126 6.40 -13.43 3.12
C VAL A 126 7.31 -12.92 2.01
N MET A 127 6.91 -11.86 1.30
CA MET A 127 7.75 -11.25 0.27
C MET A 127 8.99 -10.59 0.89
N TYR A 128 8.82 -9.84 1.97
CA TYR A 128 9.93 -9.21 2.69
C TYR A 128 10.93 -10.25 3.23
N ASP A 129 10.43 -11.33 3.84
CA ASP A 129 11.26 -12.43 4.34
C ASP A 129 12.01 -13.16 3.22
N THR A 130 11.44 -13.19 2.02
CA THR A 130 12.14 -13.70 0.84
C THR A 130 13.34 -12.84 0.50
N LEU A 131 13.23 -11.51 0.59
CA LEU A 131 14.38 -10.61 0.38
C LEU A 131 15.43 -10.73 1.47
N ARG A 132 15.01 -10.88 2.75
CA ARG A 132 15.94 -11.05 3.89
C ARG A 132 16.85 -12.29 3.81
N ARG A 133 16.48 -13.28 2.99
CA ARG A 133 17.35 -14.44 2.73
C ARG A 133 18.57 -14.10 1.87
N HIS A 134 18.51 -12.99 1.14
CA HIS A 134 19.50 -12.57 0.17
C HIS A 134 20.21 -11.27 0.56
N PHE A 135 19.52 -10.41 1.31
CA PHE A 135 19.99 -9.09 1.70
C PHE A 135 19.79 -8.85 3.19
N PRO A 136 20.77 -8.25 3.90
CA PRO A 136 20.55 -7.76 5.26
C PRO A 136 19.49 -6.65 5.25
N GLU A 137 18.75 -6.49 6.35
CA GLU A 137 17.60 -5.57 6.42
C GLU A 137 18.01 -4.10 6.17
N GLU A 138 19.20 -3.71 6.64
CA GLU A 138 19.79 -2.39 6.41
C GLU A 138 20.07 -2.09 4.92
N ASN A 139 19.90 -3.06 4.04
CA ASN A 139 20.00 -2.92 2.59
C ASN A 139 18.67 -3.15 1.87
N ILE A 140 17.55 -3.23 2.60
CA ILE A 140 16.23 -3.35 2.02
C ILE A 140 15.49 -2.03 2.16
N VAL A 141 15.00 -1.49 1.05
CA VAL A 141 14.09 -0.34 1.02
C VAL A 141 12.69 -0.83 0.69
N VAL A 142 11.69 -0.43 1.49
CA VAL A 142 10.28 -0.66 1.17
C VAL A 142 9.67 0.63 0.62
N ALA A 143 9.00 0.53 -0.52
CA ALA A 143 8.35 1.66 -1.16
C ALA A 143 6.89 1.34 -1.44
N GLY A 144 5.97 2.18 -1.00
CA GLY A 144 4.53 2.02 -1.20
C GLY A 144 3.91 3.19 -1.93
N TYR A 145 2.91 2.92 -2.76
CA TYR A 145 2.07 3.94 -3.38
C TYR A 145 0.61 3.76 -3.04
N SER A 146 -0.07 4.83 -2.58
CA SER A 146 -1.51 4.82 -2.29
C SER A 146 -1.86 3.63 -1.38
N LEU A 147 -2.71 2.67 -1.80
CA LEU A 147 -3.02 1.46 -1.02
C LEU A 147 -1.74 0.76 -0.49
N GLY A 148 -0.69 0.69 -1.30
CA GLY A 148 0.57 0.04 -0.93
C GLY A 148 1.30 0.67 0.24
N THR A 149 0.96 1.92 0.60
CA THR A 149 1.58 2.60 1.75
C THR A 149 1.20 1.96 3.09
N GLY A 150 0.00 1.38 3.20
CA GLY A 150 -0.42 0.61 4.38
C GLY A 150 0.47 -0.61 4.62
N MET A 151 0.74 -1.41 3.57
CA MET A 151 1.62 -2.56 3.68
C MET A 151 3.09 -2.16 3.85
N ALA A 152 3.54 -1.11 3.15
CA ALA A 152 4.92 -0.62 3.30
C ALA A 152 5.18 -0.11 4.72
N SER A 153 4.25 0.64 5.30
CA SER A 153 4.35 1.11 6.69
C SER A 153 4.29 -0.05 7.70
N TYR A 154 3.45 -1.07 7.45
CA TYR A 154 3.42 -2.28 8.26
C TYR A 154 4.78 -2.99 8.26
N LEU A 155 5.37 -3.21 7.08
CA LEU A 155 6.69 -3.82 6.98
C LEU A 155 7.77 -3.01 7.70
N ALA A 156 7.68 -1.68 7.67
CA ALA A 156 8.60 -0.81 8.40
C ALA A 156 8.40 -0.87 9.92
N ALA A 157 7.17 -1.14 10.39
CA ALA A 157 6.84 -1.27 11.81
C ALA A 157 7.30 -2.62 12.40
N GLU A 158 7.19 -3.70 11.62
CA GLU A 158 7.49 -5.07 12.08
C GLU A 158 8.95 -5.49 11.81
N ASN A 159 9.67 -4.75 10.96
CA ASN A 159 11.03 -5.07 10.53
C ASN A 159 11.94 -3.84 10.65
N ARG A 160 13.19 -3.96 10.19
CA ARG A 160 14.19 -2.88 10.24
C ARG A 160 14.76 -2.58 8.85
N PRO A 161 13.92 -2.26 7.85
CA PRO A 161 14.44 -1.92 6.54
C PRO A 161 15.32 -0.66 6.61
N ARG A 162 16.22 -0.51 5.63
CA ARG A 162 17.03 0.69 5.47
C ARG A 162 16.20 1.97 5.49
N HIS A 163 15.07 1.94 4.78
CA HIS A 163 14.20 3.10 4.62
C HIS A 163 12.79 2.69 4.17
N CYS A 164 11.78 3.47 4.55
CA CYS A 164 10.42 3.35 4.05
C CYS A 164 10.04 4.60 3.24
N VAL A 165 9.62 4.43 1.98
CA VAL A 165 9.19 5.53 1.10
C VAL A 165 7.71 5.39 0.81
N LEU A 166 6.91 6.40 1.17
CA LEU A 166 5.45 6.41 1.04
C LEU A 166 5.03 7.50 0.06
N ALA A 167 4.51 7.11 -1.11
CA ALA A 167 3.97 8.04 -2.11
C ALA A 167 2.45 8.10 -2.01
N ALA A 168 1.90 9.31 -1.80
CA ALA A 168 0.48 9.59 -1.59
C ALA A 168 -0.16 8.67 -0.53
N PRO A 169 0.40 8.61 0.70
CA PRO A 169 -0.14 7.78 1.77
C PRO A 169 -1.46 8.35 2.31
N TYR A 170 -2.28 7.48 2.87
CA TYR A 170 -3.43 7.80 3.72
C TYR A 170 -3.05 7.57 5.19
N ALA A 171 -3.69 8.29 6.11
CA ALA A 171 -3.50 8.10 7.55
C ALA A 171 -3.99 6.70 8.00
N SER A 172 -5.20 6.31 7.56
CA SER A 172 -5.78 4.96 7.66
C SER A 172 -6.97 4.84 6.70
N ILE A 173 -7.40 3.61 6.36
CA ILE A 173 -8.66 3.43 5.63
C ILE A 173 -9.86 3.85 6.49
N THR A 174 -9.75 3.77 7.82
CA THR A 174 -10.74 4.35 8.75
C THR A 174 -10.85 5.86 8.53
N ALA A 175 -9.74 6.59 8.49
CA ALA A 175 -9.75 8.03 8.20
C ALA A 175 -10.34 8.35 6.82
N MET A 176 -9.96 7.56 5.80
CA MET A 176 -10.54 7.69 4.44
C MET A 176 -12.05 7.45 4.43
N LYS A 177 -12.54 6.41 5.14
CA LYS A 177 -13.98 6.16 5.29
C LYS A 177 -14.66 7.36 5.94
N ASN A 178 -14.08 7.93 6.98
CA ASN A 178 -14.67 9.02 7.75
C ASN A 178 -14.80 10.34 6.95
N LEU A 179 -14.08 10.51 5.86
CA LEU A 179 -14.29 11.66 4.95
C LEU A 179 -15.70 11.68 4.32
N TRP A 180 -16.30 10.51 4.10
CA TRP A 180 -17.55 10.38 3.35
C TRP A 180 -18.63 9.61 4.10
N LEU A 181 -18.24 8.69 4.99
CA LEU A 181 -19.10 7.75 5.69
C LEU A 181 -18.91 7.82 7.20
N TRP A 182 -18.73 9.04 7.75
CA TRP A 182 -18.48 9.26 9.18
C TRP A 182 -19.55 8.69 10.10
N MET A 183 -20.82 8.55 9.60
CA MET A 183 -21.91 7.93 10.35
C MET A 183 -21.80 6.41 10.45
N VAL A 184 -20.96 5.77 9.63
CA VAL A 184 -20.76 4.32 9.65
C VAL A 184 -19.76 3.96 10.74
N PRO A 185 -20.11 3.06 11.70
CA PRO A 185 -19.22 2.72 12.80
C PRO A 185 -17.90 2.10 12.32
N ASP A 186 -16.80 2.46 12.99
CA ASP A 186 -15.46 2.00 12.60
C ASP A 186 -15.29 0.49 12.76
N PHE A 187 -15.98 -0.13 13.74
CA PHE A 187 -15.87 -1.56 14.02
C PHE A 187 -16.35 -2.48 12.90
N ILE A 188 -17.09 -1.96 11.91
CA ILE A 188 -17.48 -2.75 10.73
C ILE A 188 -16.40 -2.81 9.66
N LEU A 189 -15.35 -1.99 9.77
CA LEU A 189 -14.24 -1.99 8.83
C LEU A 189 -13.28 -3.15 9.12
N LYS A 190 -13.10 -4.06 8.14
CA LYS A 190 -12.21 -5.21 8.24
C LYS A 190 -10.74 -4.86 7.93
N TYR A 191 -10.51 -3.72 7.28
CA TYR A 191 -9.21 -3.31 6.75
C TYR A 191 -8.89 -1.87 7.15
N PRO A 192 -8.60 -1.59 8.44
CA PRO A 192 -8.21 -0.26 8.88
C PRO A 192 -6.93 0.25 8.24
N LEU A 193 -5.96 -0.62 7.92
CA LEU A 193 -4.68 -0.32 7.27
C LEU A 193 -4.05 0.97 7.86
N ASN A 194 -3.75 0.96 9.16
CA ASN A 194 -3.39 2.17 9.90
C ASN A 194 -1.93 2.57 9.65
N THR A 195 -1.70 3.45 8.66
CA THR A 195 -0.37 3.95 8.31
C THR A 195 0.24 4.79 9.42
N VAL A 196 -0.56 5.60 10.12
CA VAL A 196 -0.10 6.47 11.23
C VAL A 196 0.49 5.64 12.37
N ASP A 197 -0.25 4.62 12.85
CA ASP A 197 0.22 3.75 13.94
C ASP A 197 1.45 2.94 13.52
N ASN A 198 1.49 2.47 12.27
CA ASN A 198 2.64 1.76 11.74
C ASN A 198 3.89 2.66 11.72
N VAL A 199 3.77 3.89 11.21
CA VAL A 199 4.89 4.84 11.16
C VAL A 199 5.34 5.24 12.57
N ALA A 200 4.42 5.39 13.52
CA ALA A 200 4.77 5.65 14.92
C ALA A 200 5.67 4.54 15.52
N ARG A 201 5.40 3.26 15.16
CA ARG A 201 6.18 2.09 15.61
C ARG A 201 7.44 1.82 14.81
N ALA A 202 7.50 2.27 13.56
CA ALA A 202 8.68 2.06 12.69
C ALA A 202 9.94 2.64 13.31
N THR A 203 11.06 1.92 13.17
CA THR A 203 12.38 2.35 13.68
C THR A 203 13.29 2.91 12.59
N CYS A 204 13.01 2.60 11.33
CA CYS A 204 13.74 3.13 10.18
C CYS A 204 13.30 4.55 9.81
N PRO A 205 14.13 5.31 9.09
CA PRO A 205 13.70 6.58 8.48
C PRO A 205 12.54 6.37 7.49
N VAL A 206 11.62 7.34 7.44
CA VAL A 206 10.46 7.33 6.55
C VAL A 206 10.47 8.61 5.72
N THR A 207 10.27 8.50 4.41
CA THR A 207 10.02 9.66 3.55
C THR A 207 8.62 9.57 2.95
N VAL A 208 7.84 10.60 3.16
CA VAL A 208 6.49 10.77 2.62
C VAL A 208 6.53 11.77 1.48
N LEU A 209 6.06 11.37 0.29
CA LEU A 209 5.83 12.28 -0.83
C LEU A 209 4.32 12.41 -1.05
N HIS A 210 3.79 13.64 -1.04
CA HIS A 210 2.35 13.82 -1.20
C HIS A 210 2.02 15.06 -2.03
N GLY A 211 1.10 14.90 -2.96
CA GLY A 211 0.61 15.99 -3.79
C GLY A 211 -0.26 16.96 -2.99
N GLN A 212 0.04 18.26 -3.02
CA GLN A 212 -0.79 19.27 -2.36
C GLN A 212 -2.13 19.48 -3.07
N GLY A 213 -2.25 19.04 -4.33
CA GLY A 213 -3.49 19.03 -5.10
C GLY A 213 -4.18 17.64 -5.11
N ASP A 214 -3.88 16.75 -4.15
CA ASP A 214 -4.53 15.45 -4.04
C ASP A 214 -5.96 15.63 -3.52
N ASP A 215 -6.93 15.45 -4.41
CA ASP A 215 -8.36 15.55 -4.14
C ASP A 215 -9.00 14.23 -3.67
N PHE A 216 -8.22 13.13 -3.69
CA PHE A 216 -8.66 11.81 -3.26
C PHE A 216 -8.18 11.47 -1.84
N ILE A 217 -6.89 11.67 -1.55
CA ILE A 217 -6.31 11.55 -0.21
C ILE A 217 -5.82 12.94 0.21
N PRO A 218 -6.51 13.62 1.15
CA PRO A 218 -6.15 14.97 1.56
C PRO A 218 -4.70 15.06 2.07
N PHE A 219 -3.97 16.11 1.68
CA PHE A 219 -2.59 16.36 2.08
C PHE A 219 -2.41 16.36 3.61
N GLY A 220 -3.43 16.80 4.37
CA GLY A 220 -3.44 16.75 5.84
C GLY A 220 -3.17 15.37 6.43
N MET A 221 -3.50 14.28 5.71
CA MET A 221 -3.15 12.93 6.16
C MET A 221 -1.64 12.65 6.13
N ALA A 222 -0.91 13.25 5.20
CA ALA A 222 0.54 13.19 5.19
C ALA A 222 1.16 14.01 6.33
N GLU A 223 0.52 15.12 6.70
CA GLU A 223 0.90 15.93 7.87
C GLU A 223 0.67 15.16 9.17
N GLU A 224 -0.44 14.41 9.30
CA GLU A 224 -0.67 13.50 10.44
C GLU A 224 0.44 12.44 10.55
N ILE A 225 0.82 11.82 9.44
CA ILE A 225 1.92 10.82 9.41
C ILE A 225 3.24 11.48 9.83
N LYS A 226 3.51 12.71 9.38
CA LYS A 226 4.70 13.45 9.81
C LYS A 226 4.67 13.75 11.31
N ALA A 227 3.51 14.11 11.84
CA ALA A 227 3.36 14.54 13.24
C ALA A 227 3.63 13.43 14.26
N VAL A 228 3.37 12.15 13.94
CA VAL A 228 3.57 11.03 14.88
C VAL A 228 5.02 10.63 15.08
N ALA A 229 5.91 11.00 14.15
CA ALA A 229 7.34 10.70 14.24
C ALA A 229 8.18 11.82 13.58
N PRO A 230 8.14 13.06 14.12
CA PRO A 230 8.70 14.24 13.46
C PRO A 230 10.21 14.16 13.17
N ASP A 231 10.95 13.41 13.99
CA ASP A 231 12.40 13.25 13.81
C ASP A 231 12.77 12.17 12.79
N ARG A 232 11.85 11.24 12.48
CA ARG A 232 12.09 10.13 11.55
C ARG A 232 11.39 10.28 10.21
N VAL A 233 10.32 11.07 10.16
CA VAL A 233 9.56 11.28 8.92
C VAL A 233 10.01 12.54 8.22
N GLU A 234 10.50 12.42 7.00
CA GLU A 234 10.66 13.54 6.06
C GLU A 234 9.38 13.66 5.22
N LEU A 235 8.74 14.81 5.21
CA LEU A 235 7.59 15.10 4.34
C LEU A 235 8.04 15.98 3.19
N ILE A 236 7.86 15.51 1.96
CA ILE A 236 8.13 16.19 0.70
C ILE A 236 6.79 16.57 0.06
N PRO A 237 6.34 17.82 0.20
CA PRO A 237 5.15 18.29 -0.50
C PRO A 237 5.43 18.43 -2.00
N LEU A 238 4.46 18.04 -2.83
CA LEU A 238 4.53 18.15 -4.29
C LEU A 238 3.50 19.20 -4.75
N PRO A 239 3.92 20.45 -4.99
CA PRO A 239 3.01 21.55 -5.35
C PRO A 239 2.26 21.27 -6.66
N GLY A 240 0.94 21.44 -6.67
CA GLY A 240 0.08 21.26 -7.84
C GLY A 240 -0.10 19.82 -8.31
N VAL A 241 0.52 18.86 -7.64
CA VAL A 241 0.43 17.44 -8.00
C VAL A 241 -0.80 16.82 -7.36
N GLY A 242 -1.62 16.13 -8.15
CA GLY A 242 -2.77 15.35 -7.68
C GLY A 242 -2.38 13.90 -7.36
N HIS A 243 -3.36 13.09 -6.87
CA HIS A 243 -3.15 11.72 -6.38
C HIS A 243 -2.30 10.83 -7.31
N ARG A 244 -2.67 10.78 -8.59
CA ARG A 244 -1.97 9.94 -9.58
C ARG A 244 -0.59 10.48 -9.98
N GLY A 245 -0.38 11.77 -9.79
CA GLY A 245 0.87 12.42 -10.11
C GLY A 245 1.98 12.08 -9.13
N ALA A 246 1.67 11.85 -7.86
CA ALA A 246 2.66 11.65 -6.81
C ALA A 246 3.65 10.50 -7.09
N ILE A 247 3.18 9.39 -7.66
CA ILE A 247 4.07 8.25 -8.03
C ILE A 247 4.82 8.48 -9.34
N LEU A 248 4.30 9.35 -10.21
CA LEU A 248 4.90 9.67 -11.50
C LEU A 248 5.81 10.89 -11.43
N ASP A 249 5.77 11.63 -10.31
CA ASP A 249 6.67 12.75 -10.11
C ASP A 249 8.12 12.24 -9.99
N PRO A 250 9.07 12.88 -10.72
CA PRO A 250 10.48 12.50 -10.62
C PRO A 250 11.04 12.53 -9.19
N ALA A 251 10.41 13.24 -8.26
CA ALA A 251 10.79 13.26 -6.85
C ALA A 251 10.71 11.86 -6.21
N PHE A 252 9.76 11.00 -6.63
CA PHE A 252 9.68 9.63 -6.13
C PHE A 252 10.95 8.84 -6.45
N VAL A 253 11.32 8.77 -7.73
CA VAL A 253 12.54 8.07 -8.17
C VAL A 253 13.78 8.68 -7.53
N ARG A 254 13.91 10.03 -7.55
CA ARG A 254 15.04 10.70 -6.89
C ARG A 254 15.14 10.39 -5.40
N THR A 255 14.02 10.29 -4.70
CA THR A 255 13.99 9.95 -3.27
C THR A 255 14.48 8.53 -3.06
N VAL A 256 13.95 7.54 -3.78
CA VAL A 256 14.39 6.15 -3.66
C VAL A 256 15.89 6.04 -3.99
N LEU A 257 16.35 6.65 -5.08
CA LEU A 257 17.78 6.65 -5.45
C LEU A 257 18.68 7.37 -4.43
N ARG A 258 18.15 8.36 -3.69
CA ARG A 258 18.87 9.04 -2.61
C ARG A 258 19.07 8.13 -1.40
N VAL A 259 18.04 7.39 -0.99
CA VAL A 259 18.07 6.60 0.23
C VAL A 259 18.82 5.25 0.09
N ILE A 260 19.11 4.82 -1.12
CA ILE A 260 19.93 3.63 -1.38
C ILE A 260 21.43 3.94 -1.49
N LYS A 261 21.81 5.20 -1.57
CA LYS A 261 23.22 5.63 -1.52
C LYS A 261 23.76 5.55 -0.09
#